data_39b3be36dd63d93b6492047113d5e9b9
#
_entry.id   39b3be36dd63d93b6492047113d5e9b9
#
_cell.length_a   1.000
_cell.length_b   1.000
_cell.length_c   1.000
_cell.angle_alpha   90.00
_cell.angle_beta   90.00
_cell.angle_gamma   90.00
#
_symmetry.space_group_name_H-M   'P 1'
#
loop_
_entity.id
_entity.type
_entity.pdbx_description
1 polymer ?
#
loop_
_entity_poly.entity_id
_entity_poly.type
_entity_poly.pdbx_seq_one_letter_code
_entity_poly.pdbx_strand_id
1 'polypeptide(L)'
;HMIKQAIIPLAGLGTRMLPLTSVMPKELMPINGKPNLQYILDECIDAGIKEFIFIISKKKLSIKKYFFNDNFYRKILKKKKDKRLLEEYKKIKRYQKMIKFVYQNKPRGTGDAVLKCKKFIKNKYFLMLLPDDLIIRKNCSKEMIKLHKKTNGSIIATKKVERKTVSRWGILSIKNKKKNYFQIKDVVEKPSIKKAPSNFAIIGRYILTTKIFNEIKKLKPGQGGEIHITDAIR
;
A
#
# COMPACT_ATOMS: atom_id res chain seq x y z
N HIS A 1 -2.03 13.67 -16.37
CA HIS A 1 -2.55 12.32 -16.22
C HIS A 1 -3.16 12.15 -14.84
N MET A 2 -4.49 11.81 -14.78
CA MET A 2 -5.15 11.60 -13.49
C MET A 2 -4.83 10.20 -12.95
N ILE A 3 -4.34 10.14 -11.70
CA ILE A 3 -4.13 8.89 -10.97
C ILE A 3 -5.45 8.53 -10.29
N LYS A 4 -6.10 7.43 -10.72
CA LYS A 4 -7.41 7.00 -10.23
C LYS A 4 -7.42 5.61 -9.60
N GLN A 5 -6.32 4.86 -9.73
CA GLN A 5 -6.21 3.49 -9.25
C GLN A 5 -5.11 3.38 -8.20
N ALA A 6 -5.36 2.57 -7.17
CA ALA A 6 -4.40 2.22 -6.15
C ALA A 6 -4.27 0.70 -6.00
N ILE A 7 -3.04 0.21 -5.92
CA ILE A 7 -2.73 -1.18 -5.56
C ILE A 7 -2.38 -1.22 -4.08
N ILE A 8 -3.00 -2.12 -3.34
CA ILE A 8 -2.73 -2.35 -1.91
C ILE A 8 -2.39 -3.82 -1.68
N PRO A 9 -1.11 -4.16 -1.49
CA PRO A 9 -0.68 -5.52 -1.16
C PRO A 9 -1.07 -5.87 0.28
N LEU A 10 -1.89 -6.91 0.45
CA LEU A 10 -2.43 -7.37 1.73
C LEU A 10 -2.14 -8.86 1.98
N ALA A 11 -1.38 -9.52 1.12
CA ALA A 11 -1.15 -10.98 1.19
C ALA A 11 -0.11 -11.41 2.23
N GLY A 12 0.63 -10.47 2.84
CA GLY A 12 1.67 -10.74 3.83
C GLY A 12 1.13 -11.46 5.08
N LEU A 13 1.88 -12.42 5.61
CA LEU A 13 1.42 -13.32 6.67
C LEU A 13 1.35 -12.66 8.06
N GLY A 14 2.02 -11.52 8.28
CA GLY A 14 2.00 -10.83 9.57
C GLY A 14 2.68 -11.61 10.71
N THR A 15 3.72 -12.38 10.40
CA THR A 15 4.39 -13.30 11.34
C THR A 15 4.94 -12.63 12.59
N ARG A 16 5.28 -11.33 12.54
CA ARG A 16 5.77 -10.57 13.69
C ARG A 16 4.71 -10.36 14.78
N MET A 17 3.44 -10.56 14.46
CA MET A 17 2.29 -10.34 15.36
C MET A 17 1.60 -11.66 15.72
N LEU A 18 2.25 -12.80 15.51
CA LEU A 18 1.75 -14.08 15.97
C LEU A 18 1.74 -14.11 17.52
N PRO A 19 0.75 -14.80 18.14
CA PRO A 19 -0.27 -15.66 17.51
C PRO A 19 -1.52 -14.92 16.99
N LEU A 20 -1.68 -13.63 17.27
CA LEU A 20 -2.90 -12.87 16.91
C LEU A 20 -3.20 -12.91 15.41
N THR A 21 -2.19 -12.80 14.56
CA THR A 21 -2.36 -12.82 13.10
C THR A 21 -2.68 -14.20 12.52
N SER A 22 -2.71 -15.25 13.34
CA SER A 22 -3.23 -16.57 12.94
C SER A 22 -4.75 -16.56 12.72
N VAL A 23 -5.46 -15.65 13.39
CA VAL A 23 -6.93 -15.56 13.35
C VAL A 23 -7.43 -14.24 12.76
N MET A 24 -6.68 -13.15 12.91
CA MET A 24 -7.06 -11.83 12.43
C MET A 24 -5.96 -11.21 11.56
N PRO A 25 -6.26 -10.81 10.31
CA PRO A 25 -5.31 -10.04 9.53
C PRO A 25 -4.92 -8.75 10.23
N LYS A 26 -3.62 -8.42 10.24
CA LYS A 26 -3.13 -7.18 10.85
C LYS A 26 -3.79 -5.92 10.27
N GLU A 27 -4.20 -5.99 9.01
CA GLU A 27 -4.87 -4.91 8.29
C GLU A 27 -6.28 -4.61 8.81
N LEU A 28 -6.91 -5.59 9.48
CA LEU A 28 -8.22 -5.42 10.13
C LEU A 28 -8.12 -5.08 11.62
N MET A 29 -6.91 -5.06 12.19
CA MET A 29 -6.74 -4.66 13.58
C MET A 29 -7.23 -3.23 13.78
N PRO A 30 -8.03 -2.96 14.83
CA PRO A 30 -8.59 -1.65 15.06
C PRO A 30 -7.54 -0.69 15.62
N ILE A 31 -7.55 0.51 15.10
CA ILE A 31 -6.84 1.67 15.65
C ILE A 31 -7.92 2.69 15.95
N ASN A 32 -8.10 3.02 17.21
CA ASN A 32 -9.16 3.93 17.65
C ASN A 32 -10.56 3.53 17.10
N GLY A 33 -10.90 2.24 17.20
CA GLY A 33 -12.21 1.69 16.79
C GLY A 33 -12.43 1.54 15.29
N LYS A 34 -11.44 1.84 14.46
CA LYS A 34 -11.52 1.72 12.99
C LYS A 34 -10.40 0.83 12.46
N PRO A 35 -10.66 -0.14 11.56
CA PRO A 35 -9.63 -0.98 10.99
C PRO A 35 -8.51 -0.19 10.34
N ASN A 36 -7.25 -0.62 10.51
CA ASN A 36 -6.09 0.00 9.89
C ASN A 36 -6.29 0.22 8.38
N LEU A 37 -6.78 -0.79 7.67
CA LEU A 37 -7.03 -0.73 6.23
C LEU A 37 -8.01 0.39 5.85
N GLN A 38 -8.96 0.72 6.69
CA GLN A 38 -9.93 1.78 6.41
C GLN A 38 -9.28 3.18 6.42
N TYR A 39 -8.26 3.42 7.26
CA TYR A 39 -7.48 4.66 7.20
C TYR A 39 -6.73 4.78 5.86
N ILE A 40 -6.20 3.67 5.35
CA ILE A 40 -5.54 3.63 4.03
C ILE A 40 -6.52 3.95 2.90
N LEU A 41 -7.73 3.37 2.94
CA LEU A 41 -8.78 3.67 1.96
C LEU A 41 -9.20 5.13 2.00
N ASP A 42 -9.43 5.67 3.20
CA ASP A 42 -9.84 7.06 3.38
C ASP A 42 -8.77 8.03 2.85
N GLU A 43 -7.47 7.76 3.11
CA GLU A 43 -6.36 8.52 2.55
C GLU A 43 -6.42 8.57 1.02
N CYS A 44 -6.61 7.41 0.40
CA CYS A 44 -6.67 7.28 -1.06
C CYS A 44 -7.90 7.97 -1.66
N ILE A 45 -9.06 7.79 -1.05
CA ILE A 45 -10.33 8.38 -1.52
C ILE A 45 -10.24 9.91 -1.46
N ASP A 46 -9.72 10.47 -0.37
CA ASP A 46 -9.49 11.91 -0.24
C ASP A 46 -8.45 12.43 -1.26
N ALA A 47 -7.50 11.60 -1.66
CA ALA A 47 -6.54 11.91 -2.73
C ALA A 47 -7.12 11.78 -4.15
N GLY A 48 -8.37 11.32 -4.31
CA GLY A 48 -9.07 11.22 -5.59
C GLY A 48 -9.03 9.85 -6.26
N ILE A 49 -8.58 8.81 -5.54
CA ILE A 49 -8.62 7.42 -6.04
C ILE A 49 -10.07 6.93 -6.14
N LYS A 50 -10.37 6.19 -7.19
CA LYS A 50 -11.72 5.68 -7.52
C LYS A 50 -11.78 4.15 -7.58
N GLU A 51 -10.65 3.48 -7.73
CA GLU A 51 -10.58 2.02 -7.85
C GLU A 51 -9.38 1.49 -7.07
N PHE A 52 -9.62 0.44 -6.29
CA PHE A 52 -8.62 -0.26 -5.50
C PHE A 52 -8.40 -1.67 -6.03
N ILE A 53 -7.16 -2.11 -6.07
CA ILE A 53 -6.79 -3.49 -6.37
C ILE A 53 -6.12 -4.05 -5.13
N PHE A 54 -6.85 -4.89 -4.40
CA PHE A 54 -6.37 -5.56 -3.21
C PHE A 54 -5.73 -6.89 -3.58
N ILE A 55 -4.48 -7.07 -3.19
CA ILE A 55 -3.79 -8.34 -3.36
C ILE A 55 -3.87 -9.09 -2.04
N ILE A 56 -4.64 -10.17 -2.01
CA ILE A 56 -4.85 -11.00 -0.83
C ILE A 56 -4.39 -12.44 -1.07
N SER A 57 -4.25 -13.22 0.00
CA SER A 57 -4.12 -14.67 -0.07
C SER A 57 -5.41 -15.34 0.41
N LYS A 58 -5.56 -16.65 0.15
CA LYS A 58 -6.67 -17.44 0.71
C LYS A 58 -6.75 -17.37 2.24
N LYS A 59 -5.63 -17.17 2.92
CA LYS A 59 -5.56 -16.99 4.38
C LYS A 59 -6.12 -15.64 4.86
N LYS A 60 -6.33 -14.69 3.95
CA LYS A 60 -6.81 -13.33 4.22
C LYS A 60 -8.25 -13.08 3.75
N LEU A 61 -9.05 -14.13 3.58
CA LEU A 61 -10.44 -14.01 3.14
C LEU A 61 -11.33 -13.21 4.09
N SER A 62 -10.96 -13.08 5.36
CA SER A 62 -11.62 -12.18 6.32
C SER A 62 -11.59 -10.71 5.89
N ILE A 63 -10.55 -10.27 5.16
CA ILE A 63 -10.52 -8.94 4.54
C ILE A 63 -11.65 -8.82 3.51
N LYS A 64 -11.80 -9.82 2.64
CA LYS A 64 -12.89 -9.84 1.67
C LYS A 64 -14.24 -9.86 2.36
N LYS A 65 -14.42 -10.70 3.40
CA LYS A 65 -15.66 -10.78 4.20
C LYS A 65 -16.01 -9.43 4.85
N TYR A 66 -15.03 -8.67 5.33
CA TYR A 66 -15.25 -7.36 5.93
C TYR A 66 -15.98 -6.40 4.97
N PHE A 67 -15.58 -6.37 3.71
CA PHE A 67 -16.20 -5.49 2.71
C PHE A 67 -17.45 -6.08 2.04
N PHE A 68 -17.51 -7.41 1.89
CA PHE A 68 -18.54 -8.14 1.17
C PHE A 68 -19.40 -9.00 2.11
N ASN A 69 -19.53 -8.54 3.35
CA ASN A 69 -20.35 -9.23 4.35
C ASN A 69 -21.82 -9.25 3.92
N ASP A 70 -22.53 -10.27 4.42
CA ASP A 70 -23.96 -10.40 4.23
C ASP A 70 -24.75 -9.28 4.94
N ASN A 71 -26.07 -9.30 4.74
CA ASN A 71 -26.95 -8.33 5.33
C ASN A 71 -27.42 -8.69 6.74
N PHE A 72 -26.90 -9.77 7.37
CA PHE A 72 -27.40 -10.27 8.64
C PHE A 72 -27.34 -9.21 9.75
N TYR A 73 -26.13 -8.74 10.05
CA TYR A 73 -25.94 -7.70 11.08
C TYR A 73 -26.64 -6.39 10.74
N ARG A 74 -26.68 -6.03 9.47
CA ARG A 74 -27.41 -4.84 9.01
C ARG A 74 -28.91 -4.95 9.30
N LYS A 75 -29.53 -6.13 9.15
CA LYS A 75 -30.93 -6.37 9.52
C LYS A 75 -31.14 -6.17 11.02
N ILE A 76 -30.23 -6.69 11.85
CA ILE A 76 -30.26 -6.50 13.31
C ILE A 76 -30.19 -5.02 13.66
N LEU A 77 -29.25 -4.27 13.09
CA LEU A 77 -29.07 -2.85 13.36
C LEU A 77 -30.28 -2.00 12.93
N LYS A 78 -30.94 -2.37 11.83
CA LYS A 78 -32.20 -1.74 11.41
C LYS A 78 -33.30 -1.95 12.45
N LYS A 79 -33.45 -3.16 12.99
CA LYS A 79 -34.41 -3.47 14.06
C LYS A 79 -34.12 -2.68 15.34
N LYS A 80 -32.83 -2.54 15.71
CA LYS A 80 -32.39 -1.76 16.86
C LYS A 80 -32.40 -0.24 16.63
N LYS A 81 -32.69 0.24 15.41
CA LYS A 81 -32.66 1.66 15.01
C LYS A 81 -31.31 2.35 15.27
N ASP A 82 -30.19 1.58 15.23
CA ASP A 82 -28.84 2.13 15.42
C ASP A 82 -28.37 2.86 14.17
N LYS A 83 -28.66 4.15 14.11
CA LYS A 83 -28.31 5.00 12.95
C LYS A 83 -26.81 5.11 12.74
N ARG A 84 -26.01 5.21 13.82
CA ARG A 84 -24.55 5.37 13.74
C ARG A 84 -23.89 4.17 13.06
N LEU A 85 -24.18 2.97 13.52
CA LEU A 85 -23.61 1.75 12.94
C LEU A 85 -24.16 1.47 11.54
N LEU A 86 -25.42 1.86 11.24
CA LEU A 86 -25.96 1.76 9.88
C LEU A 86 -25.21 2.66 8.89
N GLU A 87 -24.75 3.85 9.30
CA GLU A 87 -23.92 4.72 8.45
C GLU A 87 -22.54 4.08 8.18
N GLU A 88 -21.93 3.41 9.16
CA GLU A 88 -20.67 2.65 8.93
C GLU A 88 -20.88 1.55 7.88
N TYR A 89 -21.97 0.81 7.92
CA TYR A 89 -22.30 -0.18 6.88
C TYR A 89 -22.51 0.44 5.49
N LYS A 90 -23.07 1.65 5.42
CA LYS A 90 -23.18 2.38 4.15
C LYS A 90 -21.82 2.75 3.57
N LYS A 91 -20.86 3.16 4.43
CA LYS A 91 -19.46 3.42 4.02
C LYS A 91 -18.82 2.14 3.46
N ILE A 92 -18.93 1.02 4.17
CA ILE A 92 -18.41 -0.28 3.72
C ILE A 92 -18.97 -0.65 2.35
N LYS A 93 -20.28 -0.49 2.13
CA LYS A 93 -20.92 -0.75 0.85
C LYS A 93 -20.40 0.16 -0.28
N ARG A 94 -20.00 1.39 0.05
CA ARG A 94 -19.36 2.31 -0.90
C ARG A 94 -17.98 1.81 -1.30
N TYR A 95 -17.14 1.40 -0.33
CA TYR A 95 -15.83 0.81 -0.60
C TYR A 95 -15.94 -0.45 -1.44
N GLN A 96 -16.93 -1.31 -1.16
CA GLN A 96 -17.18 -2.54 -1.91
C GLN A 96 -17.22 -2.32 -3.43
N LYS A 97 -17.86 -1.25 -3.89
CA LYS A 97 -17.98 -0.91 -5.31
C LYS A 97 -16.66 -0.48 -5.95
N MET A 98 -15.67 -0.11 -5.13
CA MET A 98 -14.37 0.40 -5.58
C MET A 98 -13.28 -0.68 -5.58
N ILE A 99 -13.50 -1.84 -4.94
CA ILE A 99 -12.47 -2.85 -4.67
C ILE A 99 -12.54 -4.01 -5.65
N LYS A 100 -11.39 -4.35 -6.22
CA LYS A 100 -11.13 -5.60 -6.95
C LYS A 100 -10.11 -6.44 -6.20
N PHE A 101 -10.27 -7.75 -6.20
CA PHE A 101 -9.36 -8.69 -5.55
C PHE A 101 -8.48 -9.42 -6.55
N VAL A 102 -7.20 -9.51 -6.21
CA VAL A 102 -6.19 -10.32 -6.90
C VAL A 102 -5.57 -11.25 -5.88
N TYR A 103 -5.33 -12.51 -6.24
CA TYR A 103 -4.80 -13.50 -5.30
C TYR A 103 -3.32 -13.75 -5.50
N GLN A 104 -2.56 -13.66 -4.41
CA GLN A 104 -1.19 -14.13 -4.29
C GLN A 104 -1.11 -15.12 -3.12
N ASN A 105 -1.18 -16.42 -3.43
CA ASN A 105 -1.22 -17.46 -2.39
C ASN A 105 0.17 -17.90 -1.90
N LYS A 106 1.22 -17.62 -2.68
CA LYS A 106 2.61 -17.88 -2.30
C LYS A 106 3.32 -16.55 -2.03
N PRO A 107 4.08 -16.41 -0.94
CA PRO A 107 4.81 -15.19 -0.60
C PRO A 107 6.03 -15.01 -1.52
N ARG A 108 5.83 -14.40 -2.68
CA ARG A 108 6.88 -14.15 -3.69
C ARG A 108 7.35 -12.70 -3.71
N GLY A 109 7.01 -11.93 -2.70
CA GLY A 109 7.40 -10.53 -2.56
C GLY A 109 6.45 -9.52 -3.18
N THR A 110 6.70 -8.24 -2.91
CA THR A 110 5.86 -7.12 -3.35
C THR A 110 5.89 -6.89 -4.86
N GLY A 111 7.01 -7.18 -5.52
CA GLY A 111 7.14 -7.08 -6.98
C GLY A 111 6.23 -8.07 -7.70
N ASP A 112 6.23 -9.36 -7.31
CA ASP A 112 5.33 -10.37 -7.86
C ASP A 112 3.86 -9.99 -7.62
N ALA A 113 3.55 -9.51 -6.43
CA ALA A 113 2.20 -9.04 -6.08
C ALA A 113 1.72 -7.95 -7.04
N VAL A 114 2.54 -6.93 -7.25
CA VAL A 114 2.23 -5.81 -8.16
C VAL A 114 2.10 -6.28 -9.61
N LEU A 115 2.97 -7.19 -10.06
CA LEU A 115 2.93 -7.74 -11.42
C LEU A 115 1.59 -8.43 -11.74
N LYS A 116 0.99 -9.12 -10.76
CA LYS A 116 -0.33 -9.77 -10.90
C LYS A 116 -1.46 -8.77 -11.17
N CYS A 117 -1.27 -7.50 -10.82
CA CYS A 117 -2.25 -6.44 -11.05
C CYS A 117 -2.19 -5.84 -12.45
N LYS A 118 -1.19 -6.16 -13.28
CA LYS A 118 -0.95 -5.54 -14.58
C LYS A 118 -2.21 -5.41 -15.44
N LYS A 119 -3.00 -6.49 -15.55
CA LYS A 119 -4.21 -6.53 -16.39
C LYS A 119 -5.36 -5.63 -15.89
N PHE A 120 -5.30 -5.17 -14.64
CA PHE A 120 -6.33 -4.31 -14.04
C PHE A 120 -5.98 -2.83 -14.08
N ILE A 121 -4.71 -2.48 -14.35
CA ILE A 121 -4.25 -1.11 -14.43
C ILE A 121 -4.60 -0.52 -15.80
N LYS A 122 -5.39 0.56 -15.77
CA LYS A 122 -5.92 1.22 -16.98
C LYS A 122 -5.16 2.49 -17.34
N ASN A 123 -4.56 3.14 -16.35
CA ASN A 123 -3.87 4.43 -16.52
C ASN A 123 -2.35 4.25 -16.51
N LYS A 124 -1.64 5.17 -17.17
CA LYS A 124 -0.17 5.17 -17.23
C LYS A 124 0.49 5.20 -15.84
N TYR A 125 -0.13 5.87 -14.87
CA TYR A 125 0.35 5.97 -13.49
C TYR A 125 -0.70 5.47 -12.52
N PHE A 126 -0.26 4.86 -11.44
CA PHE A 126 -1.09 4.35 -10.36
C PHE A 126 -0.40 4.55 -9.01
N LEU A 127 -1.19 4.58 -7.95
CA LEU A 127 -0.72 4.66 -6.58
C LEU A 127 -0.52 3.24 -6.04
N MET A 128 0.53 3.02 -5.26
CA MET A 128 0.72 1.80 -4.47
C MET A 128 0.96 2.18 -3.02
N LEU A 129 0.24 1.53 -2.10
CA LEU A 129 0.39 1.75 -0.67
C LEU A 129 0.65 0.43 0.05
N LEU A 130 1.67 0.43 0.90
CA LEU A 130 1.88 -0.64 1.86
C LEU A 130 1.07 -0.34 3.13
N PRO A 131 0.23 -1.26 3.62
CA PRO A 131 -0.68 -1.00 4.74
C PRO A 131 0.02 -0.93 6.11
N ASP A 132 1.30 -1.30 6.19
CA ASP A 132 2.06 -1.30 7.43
C ASP A 132 2.44 0.11 7.90
N ASP A 133 2.47 1.09 6.99
CA ASP A 133 2.81 2.47 7.28
C ASP A 133 1.55 3.34 7.33
N LEU A 134 1.07 3.67 8.51
CA LEU A 134 -0.05 4.58 8.69
C LEU A 134 0.45 6.02 8.86
N ILE A 135 -0.07 6.93 8.03
CA ILE A 135 0.26 8.36 8.09
C ILE A 135 -0.99 9.13 8.51
N ILE A 136 -1.00 9.67 9.73
CA ILE A 136 -2.22 10.20 10.36
C ILE A 136 -2.37 11.72 10.17
N ARG A 137 -1.28 12.48 10.22
CA ARG A 137 -1.34 13.95 10.31
C ARG A 137 -1.54 14.66 8.98
N LYS A 138 -1.14 14.05 7.87
CA LYS A 138 -1.20 14.62 6.52
C LYS A 138 -1.62 13.55 5.53
N ASN A 139 -2.35 13.94 4.50
CA ASN A 139 -2.64 13.03 3.39
C ASN A 139 -1.43 12.96 2.44
N CYS A 140 -0.56 11.98 2.69
CA CYS A 140 0.65 11.78 1.91
C CYS A 140 0.34 11.50 0.43
N SER A 141 -0.66 10.68 0.15
CA SER A 141 -1.06 10.34 -1.22
C SER A 141 -1.52 11.56 -2.01
N LYS A 142 -2.25 12.48 -1.37
CA LYS A 142 -2.69 13.74 -1.97
C LYS A 142 -1.52 14.68 -2.29
N GLU A 143 -0.55 14.79 -1.38
CA GLU A 143 0.68 15.58 -1.60
C GLU A 143 1.51 15.00 -2.75
N MET A 144 1.65 13.67 -2.81
CA MET A 144 2.37 12.97 -3.88
C MET A 144 1.71 13.19 -5.24
N ILE A 145 0.39 13.10 -5.33
CA ILE A 145 -0.36 13.37 -6.57
C ILE A 145 -0.18 14.82 -7.01
N LYS A 146 -0.17 15.77 -6.07
CA LYS A 146 0.11 17.18 -6.37
C LYS A 146 1.52 17.37 -6.93
N LEU A 147 2.51 16.70 -6.37
CA LEU A 147 3.89 16.73 -6.87
C LEU A 147 4.01 16.06 -8.24
N HIS A 148 3.36 14.90 -8.43
CA HIS A 148 3.32 14.21 -9.72
C HIS A 148 2.80 15.11 -10.85
N LYS A 149 1.74 15.89 -10.60
CA LYS A 149 1.21 16.85 -11.58
C LYS A 149 2.23 17.90 -12.03
N LYS A 150 3.19 18.25 -11.15
CA LYS A 150 4.25 19.21 -11.47
C LYS A 150 5.44 18.58 -12.17
N THR A 151 5.76 17.32 -11.86
CA THR A 151 6.99 16.66 -12.31
C THR A 151 6.78 15.66 -13.43
N ASN A 152 5.55 15.20 -13.63
CA ASN A 152 5.16 14.12 -14.56
C ASN A 152 5.96 12.81 -14.37
N GLY A 153 6.57 12.62 -13.18
CA GLY A 153 7.42 11.48 -12.86
C GLY A 153 6.81 10.51 -11.84
N SER A 154 7.45 9.37 -11.64
CA SER A 154 7.18 8.51 -10.50
C SER A 154 7.59 9.23 -9.20
N ILE A 155 6.84 8.99 -8.13
CA ILE A 155 7.06 9.62 -6.82
C ILE A 155 7.15 8.54 -5.75
N ILE A 156 8.13 8.67 -4.87
CA ILE A 156 8.28 7.81 -3.70
C ILE A 156 8.24 8.68 -2.45
N ALA A 157 7.38 8.32 -1.50
CA ALA A 157 7.37 9.00 -0.21
C ALA A 157 8.52 8.52 0.66
N THR A 158 9.12 9.44 1.39
CA THR A 158 10.29 9.17 2.23
C THR A 158 10.20 9.91 3.56
N LYS A 159 10.88 9.35 4.56
CA LYS A 159 11.14 10.02 5.85
C LYS A 159 12.62 9.96 6.20
N LYS A 160 13.10 10.93 6.96
CA LYS A 160 14.42 10.87 7.56
C LYS A 160 14.38 9.93 8.77
N VAL A 161 15.33 8.99 8.84
CA VAL A 161 15.47 8.02 9.94
C VAL A 161 16.81 8.17 10.62
N GLU A 162 16.93 7.65 11.84
CA GLU A 162 18.20 7.59 12.54
C GLU A 162 19.17 6.64 11.82
N ARG A 163 20.43 7.03 11.72
CA ARG A 163 21.47 6.26 11.03
C ARG A 163 21.56 4.80 11.50
N LYS A 164 21.40 4.56 12.80
CA LYS A 164 21.41 3.21 13.38
C LYS A 164 20.26 2.29 12.92
N THR A 165 19.19 2.85 12.35
CA THR A 165 17.99 2.09 11.92
C THR A 165 17.90 1.86 10.41
N VAL A 166 18.85 2.37 9.62
CA VAL A 166 18.80 2.30 8.14
C VAL A 166 18.70 0.87 7.61
N SER A 167 19.30 -0.11 8.32
CA SER A 167 19.25 -1.52 7.95
C SER A 167 17.85 -2.17 7.98
N ARG A 168 16.85 -1.44 8.47
CA ARG A 168 15.44 -1.89 8.50
C ARG A 168 14.63 -1.45 7.28
N TRP A 169 15.19 -0.59 6.42
CA TRP A 169 14.46 0.15 5.39
C TRP A 169 15.13 0.06 4.03
N GLY A 170 14.35 0.27 2.97
CA GLY A 170 14.90 0.70 1.69
C GLY A 170 15.40 2.15 1.81
N ILE A 171 16.66 2.39 1.53
CA ILE A 171 17.33 3.68 1.67
C ILE A 171 17.61 4.30 0.31
N LEU A 172 17.25 5.57 0.16
CA LEU A 172 17.37 6.32 -1.08
C LEU A 172 18.77 6.94 -1.23
N SER A 173 19.35 6.80 -2.41
CA SER A 173 20.47 7.62 -2.87
C SER A 173 19.92 8.84 -3.58
N ILE A 174 20.35 10.04 -3.16
CA ILE A 174 19.81 11.33 -3.64
C ILE A 174 20.77 11.94 -4.64
N LYS A 175 20.23 12.44 -5.75
CA LYS A 175 21.02 13.16 -6.76
C LYS A 175 20.92 14.68 -6.60
N ASN A 176 19.72 15.24 -6.72
CA ASN A 176 19.47 16.67 -6.68
C ASN A 176 18.41 17.00 -5.64
N LYS A 177 18.69 17.94 -4.73
CA LYS A 177 17.76 18.39 -3.71
C LYS A 177 17.06 19.68 -4.16
N LYS A 178 15.75 19.70 -4.11
CA LYS A 178 14.88 20.86 -4.26
C LYS A 178 14.25 21.22 -2.91
N LYS A 179 13.54 22.34 -2.83
CA LYS A 179 12.94 22.80 -1.56
C LYS A 179 12.07 21.74 -0.86
N ASN A 180 11.19 21.06 -1.62
CA ASN A 180 10.21 20.13 -1.08
C ASN A 180 10.33 18.69 -1.60
N TYR A 181 11.29 18.39 -2.45
CA TYR A 181 11.56 17.05 -2.99
C TYR A 181 13.00 16.95 -3.47
N PHE A 182 13.43 15.75 -3.79
CA PHE A 182 14.72 15.49 -4.41
C PHE A 182 14.61 14.40 -5.47
N GLN A 183 15.55 14.40 -6.40
CA GLN A 183 15.66 13.33 -7.38
C GLN A 183 16.39 12.14 -6.78
N ILE A 184 15.84 10.96 -7.01
CA ILE A 184 16.43 9.69 -6.57
C ILE A 184 17.42 9.25 -7.65
N LYS A 185 18.60 8.80 -7.21
CA LYS A 185 19.60 8.17 -8.06
C LYS A 185 19.44 6.64 -8.01
N ASP A 186 19.25 6.10 -6.81
CA ASP A 186 19.21 4.67 -6.55
C ASP A 186 18.46 4.35 -5.26
N VAL A 187 18.12 3.08 -5.07
CA VAL A 187 17.50 2.53 -3.86
C VAL A 187 18.31 1.33 -3.40
N VAL A 188 18.67 1.29 -2.13
CA VAL A 188 19.38 0.15 -1.53
C VAL A 188 18.50 -0.47 -0.45
N GLU A 189 18.09 -1.71 -0.66
CA GLU A 189 17.24 -2.44 0.29
C GLU A 189 18.10 -2.91 1.49
N LYS A 190 17.67 -2.50 2.70
CA LYS A 190 18.26 -2.88 4.00
C LYS A 190 19.79 -2.84 4.03
N PRO A 191 20.42 -1.71 3.69
CA PRO A 191 21.87 -1.61 3.67
C PRO A 191 22.46 -1.72 5.09
N SER A 192 23.69 -2.17 5.20
CA SER A 192 24.43 -1.98 6.44
C SER A 192 24.62 -0.49 6.73
N ILE A 193 24.81 -0.13 8.01
CA ILE A 193 24.97 1.27 8.43
C ILE A 193 26.10 1.97 7.66
N LYS A 194 27.21 1.25 7.40
CA LYS A 194 28.37 1.75 6.67
C LYS A 194 28.06 1.99 5.17
N LYS A 195 27.24 1.13 4.56
CA LYS A 195 26.91 1.17 3.12
C LYS A 195 25.67 1.97 2.77
N ALA A 196 24.93 2.47 3.76
CA ALA A 196 23.71 3.25 3.52
C ALA A 196 24.04 4.59 2.84
N PRO A 197 23.44 4.88 1.65
CA PRO A 197 23.78 6.06 0.88
C PRO A 197 23.25 7.36 1.49
N SER A 198 22.26 7.28 2.36
CA SER A 198 21.65 8.40 3.06
C SER A 198 20.91 7.97 4.33
N ASN A 199 20.16 8.89 4.94
CA ASN A 199 19.22 8.59 6.03
C ASN A 199 17.74 8.69 5.58
N PHE A 200 17.47 8.73 4.27
CA PHE A 200 16.10 8.83 3.77
C PHE A 200 15.57 7.46 3.44
N ALA A 201 14.60 7.02 4.23
CA ALA A 201 13.95 5.73 4.11
C ALA A 201 12.64 5.82 3.33
N ILE A 202 12.35 4.80 2.56
CA ILE A 202 11.06 4.65 1.86
C ILE A 202 9.97 4.33 2.89
N ILE A 203 8.81 4.96 2.75
CA ILE A 203 7.64 4.76 3.62
C ILE A 203 6.43 4.28 2.82
N GLY A 204 6.47 3.14 2.21
CA GLY A 204 5.31 2.43 1.69
C GLY A 204 4.28 3.22 0.88
N ARG A 205 4.65 4.34 0.25
CA ARG A 205 3.79 5.13 -0.63
C ARG A 205 4.51 5.43 -1.93
N TYR A 206 3.90 5.02 -3.06
CA TYR A 206 4.53 5.09 -4.37
C TYR A 206 3.52 5.56 -5.42
N ILE A 207 3.92 6.47 -6.29
CA ILE A 207 3.30 6.69 -7.60
C ILE A 207 4.22 6.05 -8.63
N LEU A 208 3.75 5.01 -9.29
CA LEU A 208 4.52 4.23 -10.25
C LEU A 208 3.92 4.34 -11.64
N THR A 209 4.77 4.21 -12.64
CA THR A 209 4.35 4.08 -14.04
C THR A 209 4.17 2.61 -14.42
N THR A 210 3.31 2.33 -15.41
CA THR A 210 3.10 0.96 -15.94
C THR A 210 4.36 0.34 -16.53
N LYS A 211 5.41 1.10 -16.80
CA LYS A 211 6.73 0.58 -17.19
C LYS A 211 7.32 -0.35 -16.12
N ILE A 212 6.98 -0.14 -14.85
CA ILE A 212 7.43 -0.97 -13.74
C ILE A 212 7.14 -2.47 -13.94
N PHE A 213 6.05 -2.82 -14.61
CA PHE A 213 5.71 -4.22 -14.89
C PHE A 213 6.74 -4.93 -15.76
N ASN A 214 7.36 -4.22 -16.70
CA ASN A 214 8.42 -4.79 -17.54
C ASN A 214 9.72 -4.93 -16.75
N GLU A 215 10.02 -3.98 -15.88
CA GLU A 215 11.20 -4.06 -15.01
C GLU A 215 11.08 -5.22 -14.01
N ILE A 216 9.92 -5.40 -13.38
CA ILE A 216 9.65 -6.53 -12.48
C ILE A 216 9.89 -7.88 -13.20
N LYS A 217 9.47 -8.01 -14.47
CA LYS A 217 9.63 -9.26 -15.24
C LYS A 217 11.09 -9.62 -15.49
N LYS A 218 12.00 -8.65 -15.52
CA LYS A 218 13.43 -8.88 -15.72
C LYS A 218 14.15 -9.34 -14.45
N LEU A 219 13.53 -9.11 -13.28
CA LEU A 219 14.12 -9.45 -12.00
C LEU A 219 14.13 -10.96 -11.77
N LYS A 220 15.23 -11.43 -11.21
CA LYS A 220 15.33 -12.77 -10.62
C LYS A 220 14.93 -12.70 -9.15
N PRO A 221 14.34 -13.76 -8.58
CA PRO A 221 14.10 -13.82 -7.14
C PRO A 221 15.39 -13.59 -6.37
N GLY A 222 15.35 -12.67 -5.41
CA GLY A 222 16.46 -12.35 -4.52
C GLY A 222 16.47 -13.23 -3.27
N GLN A 223 16.96 -12.66 -2.17
CA GLN A 223 17.02 -13.35 -0.88
C GLN A 223 15.61 -13.83 -0.45
N GLY A 224 15.50 -15.10 -0.05
CA GLY A 224 14.23 -15.72 0.32
C GLY A 224 13.31 -16.09 -0.86
N GLY A 225 13.79 -16.01 -2.11
CA GLY A 225 12.98 -16.29 -3.30
C GLY A 225 11.95 -15.20 -3.62
N GLU A 226 12.10 -14.02 -3.06
CA GLU A 226 11.18 -12.90 -3.21
C GLU A 226 11.65 -11.89 -4.26
N ILE A 227 10.69 -11.26 -4.95
CA ILE A 227 10.91 -10.13 -5.86
C ILE A 227 10.39 -8.88 -5.17
N HIS A 228 11.30 -7.97 -4.81
CA HIS A 228 10.94 -6.71 -4.16
C HIS A 228 10.68 -5.61 -5.18
N ILE A 229 9.66 -4.79 -4.93
CA ILE A 229 9.33 -3.65 -5.80
C ILE A 229 10.48 -2.63 -5.85
N THR A 230 11.25 -2.52 -4.78
CA THR A 230 12.42 -1.63 -4.69
C THR A 230 13.48 -1.97 -5.72
N ASP A 231 13.66 -3.25 -6.06
CA ASP A 231 14.63 -3.68 -7.08
C ASP A 231 14.18 -3.31 -8.50
N ALA A 232 12.87 -3.20 -8.73
CA ALA A 232 12.31 -2.77 -10.02
C ALA A 232 12.34 -1.25 -10.20
N ILE A 233 12.47 -0.48 -9.11
CA ILE A 233 12.51 0.98 -9.14
C ILE A 233 13.94 1.50 -9.43
N ARG A 234 14.97 0.67 -9.18
CA ARG A 234 16.36 0.94 -9.55
C ARG A 234 16.50 1.05 -11.04
#